data_a35d0dc8a3a8a58506fe138fda624390
#
_entry.id   a35d0dc8a3a8a58506fe138fda624390
#
_cell.length_a   1.000
_cell.length_b   1.000
_cell.length_c   1.000
_cell.angle_alpha   90.00
_cell.angle_beta   90.00
_cell.angle_gamma   90.00
#
_symmetry.space_group_name_H-M   'P 1'
#
loop_
_entity.id
_entity.type
_entity.pdbx_description
1 polymer ?
#
loop_
_entity_poly.entity_id
_entity_poly.type
_entity_poly.pdbx_seq_one_letter_code
_entity_poly.pdbx_strand_id
1 'polypeptide(L)'
;LYGWSFFAVIQTATIAAVGVAFSKFLAYLVPELGNNYFLFDAGIIKVYSGQLVAIAIICLLTYINSRGVKEGKFIQTVFTSAKLFALFGLIAFGFLLVKESYWAENWKTGFNATQDFGNTTFGGQLAPTSWLGISGSALMGAIAASMVGSIFSSDAWNNVTFIAGEMKNPKRNIGLSLFLGTLIVTVIYVSANLMYLNVLPLNEVAFAADDRVAVAVANKIFPSFGTILIAILIMVSTFGCNNGLILAGARVYHTMAKDGLFFKKVGTLNKNAVPQVALWIQCIAASIWSLSGKYGQLLDMISFVVVLFYMLTIIGIFILRKKRPDAERPYKAFGYPVLPFLYILMGAAFCILLIIFKPEFTWPGFIIVLIGVPLYYLAISNQKKAQTG
;
A
#
# COMPACT_ATOMS: atom_id res chain seq x y z
N LEU A 1 10.34 -0.56 18.29
CA LEU A 1 9.59 -1.59 17.59
C LEU A 1 9.02 -1.06 16.26
N TYR A 2 8.23 0.03 16.27
CA TYR A 2 7.66 0.63 15.06
C TYR A 2 8.73 0.92 14.01
N GLY A 3 9.82 1.57 14.39
CA GLY A 3 10.90 1.92 13.44
C GLY A 3 11.53 0.71 12.76
N TRP A 4 11.74 -0.38 13.48
CA TRP A 4 12.18 -1.64 12.91
C TRP A 4 11.15 -2.17 11.89
N SER A 5 9.89 -2.28 12.29
CA SER A 5 8.82 -2.81 11.44
C SER A 5 8.54 -1.92 10.23
N PHE A 6 8.68 -0.60 10.39
CA PHE A 6 8.58 0.36 9.31
C PHE A 6 9.66 0.13 8.25
N PHE A 7 10.91 -0.09 8.68
CA PHE A 7 12.00 -0.42 7.77
C PHE A 7 11.88 -1.83 7.21
N ALA A 8 11.69 -2.84 8.07
CA ALA A 8 11.80 -4.24 7.67
C ALA A 8 10.61 -4.71 6.81
N VAL A 9 9.41 -4.15 7.02
CA VAL A 9 8.18 -4.58 6.33
C VAL A 9 7.45 -3.40 5.70
N ILE A 10 6.92 -2.46 6.50
CA ILE A 10 5.91 -1.52 6.02
C ILE A 10 6.40 -0.74 4.80
N GLN A 11 7.47 0.01 4.94
CA GLN A 11 7.93 0.91 3.87
C GLN A 11 8.60 0.18 2.72
N THR A 12 9.51 -0.76 3.02
CA THR A 12 10.30 -1.44 1.99
C THR A 12 9.48 -2.43 1.18
N ALA A 13 8.56 -3.17 1.81
CA ALA A 13 7.66 -4.04 1.08
C ALA A 13 6.59 -3.24 0.29
N THR A 14 6.15 -2.07 0.79
CA THR A 14 5.27 -1.18 0.02
C THR A 14 5.97 -0.64 -1.24
N ILE A 15 7.23 -0.21 -1.14
CA ILE A 15 8.04 0.20 -2.30
C ILE A 15 8.15 -0.96 -3.31
N ALA A 16 8.42 -2.17 -2.84
CA ALA A 16 8.48 -3.36 -3.67
C ALA A 16 7.14 -3.66 -4.34
N ALA A 17 6.03 -3.66 -3.59
CA ALA A 17 4.70 -3.92 -4.13
C ALA A 17 4.32 -2.91 -5.23
N VAL A 18 4.58 -1.62 -5.02
CA VAL A 18 4.32 -0.59 -6.04
C VAL A 18 5.24 -0.76 -7.26
N GLY A 19 6.49 -1.18 -7.07
CA GLY A 19 7.41 -1.54 -8.18
C GLY A 19 6.90 -2.73 -8.98
N VAL A 20 6.42 -3.78 -8.31
CA VAL A 20 5.81 -4.95 -8.95
C VAL A 20 4.51 -4.57 -9.67
N ALA A 21 3.70 -3.68 -9.09
CA ALA A 21 2.51 -3.14 -9.76
C ALA A 21 2.88 -2.41 -11.06
N PHE A 22 3.95 -1.61 -11.08
CA PHE A 22 4.44 -0.97 -12.30
C PHE A 22 4.74 -1.99 -13.39
N SER A 23 5.49 -3.05 -13.07
CA SER A 23 5.83 -4.10 -14.06
C SER A 23 4.61 -4.85 -14.58
N LYS A 24 3.60 -5.05 -13.73
CA LYS A 24 2.33 -5.68 -14.08
C LYS A 24 1.57 -4.92 -15.18
N PHE A 25 1.64 -3.59 -15.19
CA PHE A 25 1.04 -2.75 -16.23
C PHE A 25 1.95 -2.57 -17.44
N LEU A 26 3.28 -2.57 -17.25
CA LEU A 26 4.24 -2.58 -18.34
C LEU A 26 4.07 -3.80 -19.26
N ALA A 27 3.67 -4.95 -18.70
CA ALA A 27 3.42 -6.18 -19.45
C ALA A 27 2.32 -6.05 -20.53
N TYR A 28 1.47 -5.02 -20.47
CA TYR A 28 0.56 -4.70 -21.56
C TYR A 28 1.25 -4.13 -22.79
N LEU A 29 2.35 -3.43 -22.58
CA LEU A 29 3.13 -2.82 -23.66
C LEU A 29 4.22 -3.78 -24.16
N VAL A 30 4.82 -4.52 -23.24
CA VAL A 30 5.93 -5.45 -23.49
C VAL A 30 5.71 -6.71 -22.63
N PRO A 31 5.00 -7.73 -23.15
CA PRO A 31 4.63 -8.92 -22.40
C PRO A 31 5.82 -9.67 -21.78
N GLU A 32 6.97 -9.65 -22.42
CA GLU A 32 8.20 -10.29 -21.98
C GLU A 32 8.76 -9.68 -20.67
N LEU A 33 8.37 -8.46 -20.36
CA LEU A 33 8.74 -7.74 -19.12
C LEU A 33 7.71 -7.91 -17.99
N GLY A 34 6.75 -8.82 -18.16
CA GLY A 34 5.70 -9.09 -17.19
C GLY A 34 6.10 -10.06 -16.09
N ASN A 35 5.31 -10.08 -15.02
CA ASN A 35 5.51 -10.97 -13.88
C ASN A 35 5.27 -12.46 -14.20
N ASN A 36 4.69 -12.78 -15.34
CA ASN A 36 4.45 -14.15 -15.79
C ASN A 36 5.57 -14.70 -16.65
N TYR A 37 6.52 -13.84 -17.09
CA TYR A 37 7.65 -14.28 -17.91
C TYR A 37 8.77 -14.80 -17.01
N PHE A 38 8.89 -16.14 -16.96
CA PHE A 38 9.90 -16.82 -16.18
C PHE A 38 11.29 -16.69 -16.83
N LEU A 39 12.30 -16.37 -16.05
CA LEU A 39 13.68 -16.22 -16.53
C LEU A 39 14.54 -17.43 -16.13
N PHE A 40 14.64 -17.71 -14.84
CA PHE A 40 15.43 -18.81 -14.33
C PHE A 40 15.05 -19.18 -12.89
N ASP A 41 15.41 -20.39 -12.50
CA ASP A 41 15.27 -20.90 -11.14
C ASP A 41 16.64 -20.84 -10.44
N ALA A 42 16.71 -20.06 -9.36
CA ALA A 42 17.90 -19.98 -8.51
C ALA A 42 17.85 -20.96 -7.32
N GLY A 43 16.98 -21.95 -7.36
CA GLY A 43 16.78 -22.98 -6.34
C GLY A 43 15.89 -22.53 -5.18
N ILE A 44 16.24 -21.42 -4.54
CA ILE A 44 15.44 -20.85 -3.42
C ILE A 44 14.37 -19.90 -3.96
N ILE A 45 14.62 -19.20 -5.06
CA ILE A 45 13.77 -18.16 -5.62
C ILE A 45 13.63 -18.36 -7.12
N LYS A 46 12.39 -18.35 -7.61
CA LYS A 46 12.09 -18.28 -9.04
C LYS A 46 12.08 -16.82 -9.48
N VAL A 47 12.90 -16.49 -10.47
CA VAL A 47 13.05 -15.11 -10.94
C VAL A 47 12.24 -14.90 -12.22
N TYR A 48 11.43 -13.85 -12.19
CA TYR A 48 10.59 -13.40 -13.30
C TYR A 48 11.05 -12.02 -13.79
N SER A 49 10.88 -11.73 -15.07
CA SER A 49 11.30 -10.46 -15.67
C SER A 49 10.65 -9.25 -14.99
N GLY A 50 9.39 -9.34 -14.60
CA GLY A 50 8.68 -8.29 -13.89
C GLY A 50 9.32 -7.90 -12.55
N GLN A 51 9.94 -8.86 -11.84
CA GLN A 51 10.67 -8.56 -10.60
C GLN A 51 11.92 -7.73 -10.88
N LEU A 52 12.63 -8.03 -11.97
CA LEU A 52 13.81 -7.23 -12.38
C LEU A 52 13.41 -5.82 -12.82
N VAL A 53 12.27 -5.67 -13.50
CA VAL A 53 11.71 -4.35 -13.83
C VAL A 53 11.39 -3.56 -12.56
N ALA A 54 10.76 -4.19 -11.57
CA ALA A 54 10.48 -3.55 -10.29
C ALA A 54 11.77 -3.05 -9.61
N ILE A 55 12.80 -3.90 -9.55
CA ILE A 55 14.11 -3.54 -8.99
C ILE A 55 14.75 -2.38 -9.79
N ALA A 56 14.71 -2.43 -11.12
CA ALA A 56 15.28 -1.40 -11.98
C ALA A 56 14.63 -0.03 -11.71
N ILE A 57 13.29 0.02 -11.59
CA ILE A 57 12.58 1.26 -11.27
C ILE A 57 12.91 1.77 -9.87
N ILE A 58 12.98 0.88 -8.87
CA ILE A 58 13.36 1.26 -7.51
C ILE A 58 14.78 1.83 -7.48
N CYS A 59 15.73 1.20 -8.16
CA CYS A 59 17.11 1.68 -8.27
C CYS A 59 17.18 3.03 -8.99
N LEU A 60 16.47 3.18 -10.11
CA LEU A 60 16.41 4.42 -10.88
C LEU A 60 15.88 5.58 -10.03
N LEU A 61 14.74 5.39 -9.35
CA LEU A 61 14.15 6.40 -8.48
C LEU A 61 15.06 6.73 -7.29
N THR A 62 15.68 5.73 -6.70
CA THR A 62 16.67 5.91 -5.62
C THR A 62 17.84 6.75 -6.10
N TYR A 63 18.37 6.45 -7.28
CA TYR A 63 19.47 7.22 -7.89
C TYR A 63 19.07 8.69 -8.15
N ILE A 64 17.92 8.94 -8.79
CA ILE A 64 17.41 10.28 -9.04
C ILE A 64 17.27 11.06 -7.71
N ASN A 65 16.64 10.46 -6.71
CA ASN A 65 16.42 11.10 -5.42
C ASN A 65 17.73 11.34 -4.65
N SER A 66 18.77 10.53 -4.86
CA SER A 66 20.08 10.74 -4.26
C SER A 66 20.82 11.97 -4.79
N ARG A 67 20.44 12.46 -5.97
CA ARG A 67 21.01 13.64 -6.62
C ARG A 67 20.47 14.97 -6.09
N GLY A 68 19.22 14.98 -5.59
CA GLY A 68 18.63 16.19 -4.98
C GLY A 68 17.12 16.21 -4.97
N VAL A 69 16.53 17.01 -4.07
CA VAL A 69 15.08 17.06 -3.79
C VAL A 69 14.29 17.96 -4.75
N LYS A 70 14.96 18.87 -5.48
CA LYS A 70 14.27 19.86 -6.34
C LYS A 70 13.50 19.19 -7.47
N GLU A 71 14.10 18.22 -8.11
CA GLU A 71 13.49 17.45 -9.20
C GLU A 71 12.38 16.52 -8.71
N GLY A 72 12.50 15.97 -7.48
CA GLY A 72 11.50 15.12 -6.87
C GLY A 72 10.14 15.82 -6.65
N LYS A 73 10.12 17.11 -6.29
CA LYS A 73 8.89 17.89 -6.10
C LYS A 73 8.13 18.11 -7.41
N PHE A 74 8.84 18.47 -8.48
CA PHE A 74 8.25 18.66 -9.79
C PHE A 74 7.64 17.36 -10.32
N ILE A 75 8.40 16.27 -10.28
CA ILE A 75 7.95 14.92 -10.62
C ILE A 75 6.68 14.61 -9.82
N GLN A 76 6.70 14.74 -8.50
CA GLN A 76 5.56 14.44 -7.64
C GLN A 76 4.30 15.25 -8.03
N THR A 77 4.44 16.52 -8.33
CA THR A 77 3.30 17.38 -8.73
C THR A 77 2.71 16.94 -10.06
N VAL A 78 3.55 16.75 -11.09
CA VAL A 78 3.11 16.32 -12.42
C VAL A 78 2.41 14.96 -12.36
N PHE A 79 3.04 13.99 -11.71
CA PHE A 79 2.49 12.64 -11.65
C PHE A 79 1.23 12.56 -10.78
N THR A 80 1.14 13.36 -9.69
CA THR A 80 -0.08 13.42 -8.88
C THR A 80 -1.24 14.04 -9.65
N SER A 81 -1.00 15.11 -10.39
CA SER A 81 -2.03 15.71 -11.25
C SER A 81 -2.48 14.74 -12.35
N ALA A 82 -1.54 14.10 -13.03
CA ALA A 82 -1.84 13.14 -14.09
C ALA A 82 -2.71 11.98 -13.61
N LYS A 83 -2.39 11.39 -12.45
CA LYS A 83 -3.21 10.29 -11.88
C LYS A 83 -4.60 10.72 -11.46
N LEU A 84 -4.77 11.93 -10.91
CA LEU A 84 -6.09 12.45 -10.56
C LEU A 84 -6.93 12.66 -11.82
N PHE A 85 -6.38 13.28 -12.86
CA PHE A 85 -7.08 13.45 -14.15
C PHE A 85 -7.43 12.12 -14.79
N ALA A 86 -6.54 11.13 -14.76
CA ALA A 86 -6.79 9.79 -15.29
C ALA A 86 -7.95 9.11 -14.57
N LEU A 87 -7.97 9.18 -13.22
CA LEU A 87 -8.97 8.51 -12.42
C LEU A 87 -10.33 9.20 -12.53
N PHE A 88 -10.37 10.53 -12.45
CA PHE A 88 -11.59 11.30 -12.68
C PHE A 88 -12.13 11.11 -14.11
N GLY A 89 -11.25 11.09 -15.10
CA GLY A 89 -11.62 10.81 -16.49
C GLY A 89 -12.23 9.43 -16.64
N LEU A 90 -11.60 8.39 -16.09
CA LEU A 90 -12.13 7.04 -16.14
C LEU A 90 -13.51 6.93 -15.47
N ILE A 91 -13.68 7.54 -14.29
CA ILE A 91 -14.96 7.56 -13.57
C ILE A 91 -16.04 8.28 -14.40
N ALA A 92 -15.73 9.47 -14.93
CA ALA A 92 -16.66 10.25 -15.71
C ALA A 92 -17.08 9.53 -17.01
N PHE A 93 -16.10 9.02 -17.75
CA PHE A 93 -16.38 8.28 -18.99
C PHE A 93 -17.10 6.96 -18.73
N GLY A 94 -16.82 6.27 -17.63
CA GLY A 94 -17.50 5.05 -17.24
C GLY A 94 -18.99 5.26 -16.91
N PHE A 95 -19.37 6.43 -16.40
CA PHE A 95 -20.79 6.75 -16.20
C PHE A 95 -21.45 7.36 -17.43
N LEU A 96 -20.73 8.11 -18.26
CA LEU A 96 -21.32 8.87 -19.37
C LEU A 96 -21.33 8.12 -20.70
N LEU A 97 -20.33 7.26 -20.97
CA LEU A 97 -20.14 6.63 -22.28
C LEU A 97 -20.52 5.15 -22.33
N VAL A 98 -20.79 4.53 -21.19
CA VAL A 98 -21.23 3.13 -21.18
C VAL A 98 -22.59 2.97 -21.85
N LYS A 99 -22.68 2.05 -22.81
CA LYS A 99 -23.91 1.81 -23.57
C LYS A 99 -24.91 0.94 -22.81
N GLU A 100 -24.42 -0.01 -22.04
CA GLU A 100 -25.21 -0.98 -21.27
C GLU A 100 -24.76 -0.95 -19.82
N SER A 101 -25.67 -0.66 -18.91
CA SER A 101 -25.40 -0.64 -17.47
C SER A 101 -25.69 -2.02 -16.86
N TYR A 102 -24.70 -2.58 -16.16
CA TYR A 102 -24.85 -3.82 -15.40
C TYR A 102 -25.32 -3.60 -13.96
N TRP A 103 -25.66 -2.36 -13.61
CA TRP A 103 -26.05 -2.00 -12.25
C TRP A 103 -27.17 -2.88 -11.68
N ALA A 104 -28.29 -2.99 -12.42
CA ALA A 104 -29.43 -3.77 -11.97
C ALA A 104 -29.12 -5.28 -11.89
N GLU A 105 -28.29 -5.78 -12.78
CA GLU A 105 -27.87 -7.20 -12.80
C GLU A 105 -26.99 -7.53 -11.60
N ASN A 106 -25.99 -6.70 -11.34
CA ASN A 106 -25.03 -6.90 -10.25
C ASN A 106 -25.70 -6.85 -8.86
N TRP A 107 -26.83 -6.15 -8.71
CA TRP A 107 -27.58 -6.09 -7.45
C TRP A 107 -28.66 -7.16 -7.29
N LYS A 108 -28.87 -8.05 -8.27
CA LYS A 108 -29.84 -9.15 -8.14
C LYS A 108 -29.51 -10.12 -7.03
N THR A 109 -28.23 -10.34 -6.76
CA THR A 109 -27.77 -11.20 -5.65
C THR A 109 -28.00 -10.57 -4.28
N GLY A 110 -28.28 -9.27 -4.19
CA GLY A 110 -28.42 -8.53 -2.95
C GLY A 110 -27.18 -8.63 -2.08
N PHE A 111 -27.38 -9.01 -0.81
CA PHE A 111 -26.28 -9.22 0.16
C PHE A 111 -25.87 -10.69 0.30
N ASN A 112 -26.25 -11.57 -0.63
CA ASN A 112 -25.84 -12.96 -0.60
C ASN A 112 -24.39 -13.07 -1.07
N ALA A 113 -23.50 -13.42 -0.15
CA ALA A 113 -22.10 -13.66 -0.46
C ALA A 113 -21.95 -15.08 -1.03
N THR A 114 -21.20 -15.19 -2.13
CA THR A 114 -20.91 -16.45 -2.80
C THR A 114 -19.40 -16.57 -3.04
N GLN A 115 -18.91 -17.79 -3.06
CA GLN A 115 -17.54 -18.10 -3.40
C GLN A 115 -17.52 -19.17 -4.48
N ASP A 116 -16.64 -19.04 -5.47
CA ASP A 116 -16.37 -20.08 -6.43
C ASP A 116 -15.42 -21.12 -5.84
N PHE A 117 -15.85 -22.37 -5.78
CA PHE A 117 -15.07 -23.52 -5.33
C PHE A 117 -14.57 -24.37 -6.51
N GLY A 118 -14.76 -23.94 -7.75
CA GLY A 118 -14.29 -24.63 -8.95
C GLY A 118 -12.77 -24.53 -9.10
N ASN A 119 -12.16 -25.64 -9.53
CA ASN A 119 -10.75 -25.64 -9.97
C ASN A 119 -10.64 -25.03 -11.36
N THR A 120 -10.60 -23.72 -11.42
CA THR A 120 -10.45 -23.01 -12.67
C THR A 120 -9.00 -22.67 -12.91
N THR A 121 -8.40 -23.37 -13.85
CA THR A 121 -7.09 -23.00 -14.42
C THR A 121 -7.29 -21.82 -15.37
N PHE A 122 -6.59 -20.73 -15.08
CA PHE A 122 -6.67 -19.51 -15.85
C PHE A 122 -5.86 -19.55 -17.13
N GLY A 123 -6.53 -19.60 -18.23
CA GLY A 123 -6.06 -19.07 -19.50
C GLY A 123 -6.70 -17.73 -19.83
N GLY A 124 -6.89 -16.86 -18.85
CA GLY A 124 -7.48 -15.52 -19.06
C GLY A 124 -9.00 -15.44 -19.07
N GLN A 125 -9.74 -16.54 -18.99
CA GLN A 125 -11.20 -16.55 -18.83
C GLN A 125 -11.62 -17.62 -17.83
N LEU A 126 -12.24 -17.19 -16.73
CA LEU A 126 -12.94 -18.07 -15.80
C LEU A 126 -14.40 -18.13 -16.15
N ALA A 127 -14.88 -19.31 -16.47
CA ALA A 127 -16.28 -19.63 -16.26
C ALA A 127 -16.42 -20.08 -14.80
N PRO A 128 -17.18 -19.41 -13.95
CA PRO A 128 -17.49 -19.88 -12.60
C PRO A 128 -18.21 -21.21 -12.71
N THR A 129 -17.60 -22.27 -12.18
CA THR A 129 -18.14 -23.63 -12.31
C THR A 129 -19.02 -24.02 -11.15
N SER A 130 -18.90 -23.36 -10.00
CA SER A 130 -19.73 -23.66 -8.82
C SER A 130 -19.73 -22.51 -7.80
N TRP A 131 -20.61 -21.56 -7.95
CA TRP A 131 -20.86 -20.54 -6.96
C TRP A 131 -21.71 -21.11 -5.82
N LEU A 132 -21.12 -21.21 -4.63
CA LEU A 132 -21.81 -21.60 -3.40
C LEU A 132 -21.94 -20.43 -2.44
N GLY A 133 -23.08 -20.33 -1.78
CA GLY A 133 -23.30 -19.35 -0.72
C GLY A 133 -22.36 -19.59 0.46
N ILE A 134 -21.75 -18.54 0.98
CA ILE A 134 -20.89 -18.57 2.17
C ILE A 134 -21.53 -17.83 3.32
N SER A 135 -21.33 -18.34 4.54
CA SER A 135 -21.85 -17.74 5.77
C SER A 135 -20.90 -17.99 6.95
N GLY A 136 -21.21 -17.45 8.12
CA GLY A 136 -20.44 -17.68 9.34
C GLY A 136 -18.97 -17.24 9.22
N SER A 137 -18.06 -18.09 9.66
CA SER A 137 -16.62 -17.80 9.69
C SER A 137 -16.02 -17.62 8.29
N ALA A 138 -16.49 -18.37 7.28
CA ALA A 138 -16.04 -18.22 5.91
C ALA A 138 -16.38 -16.84 5.33
N LEU A 139 -17.57 -16.31 5.61
CA LEU A 139 -17.96 -14.96 5.23
C LEU A 139 -17.08 -13.91 5.92
N MET A 140 -16.81 -14.06 7.21
CA MET A 140 -15.94 -13.14 7.94
C MET A 140 -14.51 -13.14 7.37
N GLY A 141 -13.98 -14.32 7.03
CA GLY A 141 -12.68 -14.45 6.37
C GLY A 141 -12.64 -13.79 4.98
N ALA A 142 -13.69 -13.97 4.19
CA ALA A 142 -13.82 -13.35 2.85
C ALA A 142 -13.89 -11.81 2.96
N ILE A 143 -14.64 -11.26 3.93
CA ILE A 143 -14.67 -9.82 4.21
C ILE A 143 -13.29 -9.31 4.57
N ALA A 144 -12.58 -9.94 5.50
CA ALA A 144 -11.24 -9.53 5.89
C ALA A 144 -10.25 -9.58 4.71
N ALA A 145 -10.30 -10.63 3.89
CA ALA A 145 -9.47 -10.76 2.71
C ALA A 145 -9.74 -9.66 1.66
N SER A 146 -11.02 -9.32 1.43
CA SER A 146 -11.39 -8.24 0.50
C SER A 146 -10.97 -6.84 1.00
N MET A 147 -10.92 -6.64 2.32
CA MET A 147 -10.46 -5.38 2.91
C MET A 147 -8.96 -5.11 2.73
N VAL A 148 -8.14 -6.13 2.49
CA VAL A 148 -6.68 -5.96 2.31
C VAL A 148 -6.36 -4.95 1.21
N GLY A 149 -6.97 -5.10 0.03
CA GLY A 149 -6.79 -4.18 -1.09
C GLY A 149 -7.23 -2.75 -0.76
N SER A 150 -8.35 -2.59 -0.06
CA SER A 150 -8.87 -1.28 0.35
C SER A 150 -7.99 -0.61 1.39
N ILE A 151 -7.48 -1.36 2.37
CA ILE A 151 -6.56 -0.86 3.40
C ILE A 151 -5.24 -0.44 2.76
N PHE A 152 -4.67 -1.27 1.89
CA PHE A 152 -3.41 -0.96 1.21
C PHE A 152 -3.54 0.27 0.30
N SER A 153 -4.62 0.37 -0.49
CA SER A 153 -4.80 1.50 -1.42
C SER A 153 -5.06 2.83 -0.69
N SER A 154 -5.62 2.80 0.50
CA SER A 154 -5.84 3.98 1.34
C SER A 154 -4.73 4.23 2.37
N ASP A 155 -3.66 3.45 2.36
CA ASP A 155 -2.51 3.63 3.26
C ASP A 155 -1.69 4.90 2.95
N ALA A 156 -0.66 5.13 3.73
CA ALA A 156 0.20 6.32 3.66
C ALA A 156 -0.51 7.67 3.93
N TRP A 157 -1.77 7.67 4.38
CA TRP A 157 -2.48 8.90 4.79
C TRP A 157 -1.73 9.66 5.89
N ASN A 158 -1.00 8.95 6.75
CA ASN A 158 -0.22 9.49 7.87
C ASN A 158 1.14 10.09 7.43
N ASN A 159 1.59 9.90 6.19
CA ASN A 159 2.89 10.39 5.72
C ASN A 159 3.01 11.93 5.79
N VAL A 160 1.89 12.65 5.78
CA VAL A 160 1.88 14.10 6.01
C VAL A 160 2.48 14.48 7.38
N THR A 161 2.40 13.60 8.38
CA THR A 161 2.99 13.83 9.70
C THR A 161 4.52 13.81 9.67
N PHE A 162 5.14 13.11 8.71
CA PHE A 162 6.60 13.02 8.56
C PHE A 162 7.24 14.33 8.10
N ILE A 163 6.44 15.23 7.50
CA ILE A 163 6.87 16.55 7.06
C ILE A 163 6.31 17.67 7.94
N ALA A 164 5.77 17.34 9.11
CA ALA A 164 5.12 18.30 10.01
C ALA A 164 6.04 19.47 10.39
N GLY A 165 7.35 19.22 10.56
CA GLY A 165 8.35 20.26 10.88
C GLY A 165 8.61 21.26 9.75
N GLU A 166 8.28 20.91 8.50
CA GLU A 166 8.42 21.78 7.31
C GLU A 166 7.13 22.54 6.97
N MET A 167 6.03 22.25 7.70
CA MET A 167 4.70 22.78 7.42
C MET A 167 4.47 24.17 8.03
N LYS A 168 3.82 25.05 7.28
CA LYS A 168 3.27 26.31 7.83
C LYS A 168 2.04 25.98 8.68
N ASN A 169 1.97 26.51 9.91
CA ASN A 169 0.86 26.32 10.85
C ASN A 169 0.48 24.82 11.06
N PRO A 170 1.42 23.96 11.52
CA PRO A 170 1.21 22.52 11.57
C PRO A 170 0.03 22.11 12.47
N LYS A 171 -0.23 22.86 13.57
CA LYS A 171 -1.34 22.59 14.50
C LYS A 171 -2.71 22.55 13.79
N ARG A 172 -2.92 23.37 12.77
CA ARG A 172 -4.16 23.44 11.97
C ARG A 172 -4.10 22.57 10.72
N ASN A 173 -3.00 22.70 9.98
CA ASN A 173 -2.91 22.16 8.62
C ASN A 173 -2.75 20.64 8.58
N ILE A 174 -2.12 20.02 9.59
CA ILE A 174 -2.02 18.56 9.65
C ILE A 174 -3.42 17.93 9.76
N GLY A 175 -4.22 18.36 10.74
CA GLY A 175 -5.57 17.81 10.93
C GLY A 175 -6.47 18.03 9.71
N LEU A 176 -6.41 19.22 9.10
CA LEU A 176 -7.19 19.54 7.91
C LEU A 176 -6.74 18.70 6.70
N SER A 177 -5.43 18.55 6.49
CA SER A 177 -4.88 17.73 5.40
C SER A 177 -5.24 16.26 5.53
N LEU A 178 -5.18 15.71 6.76
CA LEU A 178 -5.58 14.35 7.05
C LEU A 178 -7.07 14.14 6.75
N PHE A 179 -7.93 15.04 7.24
CA PHE A 179 -9.38 14.92 7.03
C PHE A 179 -9.76 15.07 5.56
N LEU A 180 -9.34 16.15 4.90
CA LEU A 180 -9.69 16.40 3.50
C LEU A 180 -9.06 15.38 2.56
N GLY A 181 -7.81 14.99 2.80
CA GLY A 181 -7.12 14.00 1.99
C GLY A 181 -7.82 12.63 2.04
N THR A 182 -8.14 12.15 3.23
CA THR A 182 -8.85 10.87 3.38
C THR A 182 -10.27 10.94 2.84
N LEU A 183 -10.99 12.04 3.04
CA LEU A 183 -12.35 12.22 2.50
C LEU A 183 -12.35 12.20 0.97
N ILE A 184 -11.47 12.98 0.33
CA ILE A 184 -11.36 13.03 -1.14
C ILE A 184 -11.02 11.65 -1.70
N VAL A 185 -10.03 10.96 -1.13
CA VAL A 185 -9.64 9.62 -1.57
C VAL A 185 -10.77 8.63 -1.41
N THR A 186 -11.49 8.67 -0.28
CA THR A 186 -12.65 7.79 -0.06
C THR A 186 -13.75 8.02 -1.09
N VAL A 187 -14.10 9.27 -1.37
CA VAL A 187 -15.12 9.60 -2.40
C VAL A 187 -14.68 9.10 -3.78
N ILE A 188 -13.42 9.31 -4.15
CA ILE A 188 -12.89 8.84 -5.44
C ILE A 188 -12.96 7.32 -5.52
N TYR A 189 -12.53 6.59 -4.48
CA TYR A 189 -12.49 5.13 -4.52
C TYR A 189 -13.88 4.51 -4.52
N VAL A 190 -14.80 5.06 -3.73
CA VAL A 190 -16.21 4.63 -3.77
C VAL A 190 -16.79 4.88 -5.16
N SER A 191 -16.60 6.07 -5.73
CA SER A 191 -17.08 6.40 -7.08
C SER A 191 -16.48 5.49 -8.15
N ALA A 192 -15.19 5.15 -8.05
CA ALA A 192 -14.54 4.22 -8.97
C ALA A 192 -15.13 2.80 -8.89
N ASN A 193 -15.35 2.28 -7.69
CA ASN A 193 -15.96 0.96 -7.51
C ASN A 193 -17.43 0.93 -8.00
N LEU A 194 -18.20 1.97 -7.73
CA LEU A 194 -19.57 2.10 -8.26
C LEU A 194 -19.56 2.14 -9.80
N MET A 195 -18.61 2.85 -10.39
CA MET A 195 -18.42 2.89 -11.83
C MET A 195 -18.01 1.51 -12.39
N TYR A 196 -17.12 0.76 -11.74
CA TYR A 196 -16.77 -0.60 -12.16
C TYR A 196 -18.01 -1.51 -12.23
N LEU A 197 -18.86 -1.47 -11.21
CA LEU A 197 -20.11 -2.23 -11.16
C LEU A 197 -21.17 -1.73 -12.16
N ASN A 198 -21.08 -0.50 -12.62
CA ASN A 198 -21.93 0.01 -13.68
C ASN A 198 -21.49 -0.49 -15.06
N VAL A 199 -20.19 -0.59 -15.32
CA VAL A 199 -19.60 -0.88 -16.63
C VAL A 199 -19.43 -2.37 -16.88
N LEU A 200 -19.17 -3.17 -15.86
CA LEU A 200 -18.87 -4.59 -15.96
C LEU A 200 -19.84 -5.45 -15.13
N PRO A 201 -20.18 -6.65 -15.61
CA PRO A 201 -20.84 -7.65 -14.78
C PRO A 201 -19.92 -8.09 -13.64
N LEU A 202 -20.50 -8.50 -12.50
CA LEU A 202 -19.77 -8.83 -11.29
C LEU A 202 -18.67 -9.89 -11.52
N ASN A 203 -18.92 -10.87 -12.40
CA ASN A 203 -17.96 -11.90 -12.75
C ASN A 203 -16.71 -11.32 -13.43
N GLU A 204 -16.87 -10.35 -14.35
CA GLU A 204 -15.73 -9.71 -15.01
C GLU A 204 -14.93 -8.81 -14.04
N VAL A 205 -15.60 -8.26 -13.01
CA VAL A 205 -14.92 -7.52 -11.92
C VAL A 205 -14.15 -8.50 -11.05
N ALA A 206 -14.77 -9.61 -10.62
CA ALA A 206 -14.18 -10.59 -9.72
C ALA A 206 -12.97 -11.33 -10.33
N PHE A 207 -13.03 -11.58 -11.64
CA PHE A 207 -12.03 -12.36 -12.37
C PHE A 207 -11.33 -11.58 -13.48
N ALA A 208 -11.16 -10.28 -13.28
CA ALA A 208 -10.40 -9.45 -14.22
C ALA A 208 -8.99 -10.02 -14.42
N ALA A 209 -8.55 -10.13 -15.69
CA ALA A 209 -7.23 -10.66 -16.02
C ALA A 209 -6.12 -9.98 -15.22
N ASP A 210 -5.31 -10.78 -14.50
CA ASP A 210 -4.26 -10.31 -13.59
C ASP A 210 -4.75 -9.26 -12.55
N ASP A 211 -6.00 -9.33 -12.08
CA ASP A 211 -6.66 -8.39 -11.15
C ASP A 211 -6.67 -6.93 -11.64
N ARG A 212 -6.73 -6.70 -12.96
CA ARG A 212 -6.63 -5.37 -13.58
C ARG A 212 -8.01 -4.81 -13.97
N VAL A 213 -8.93 -4.67 -13.02
CA VAL A 213 -10.32 -4.22 -13.24
C VAL A 213 -10.39 -2.89 -14.01
N ALA A 214 -9.57 -1.90 -13.65
CA ALA A 214 -9.55 -0.61 -14.35
C ALA A 214 -9.21 -0.72 -15.84
N VAL A 215 -8.38 -1.72 -16.22
CA VAL A 215 -8.05 -2.00 -17.61
C VAL A 215 -9.23 -2.64 -18.32
N ALA A 216 -9.92 -3.60 -17.69
CA ALA A 216 -11.11 -4.23 -18.25
C ALA A 216 -12.20 -3.19 -18.51
N VAL A 217 -12.43 -2.28 -17.57
CA VAL A 217 -13.35 -1.15 -17.72
C VAL A 217 -12.94 -0.23 -18.88
N ALA A 218 -11.68 0.18 -18.93
CA ALA A 218 -11.18 1.05 -19.99
C ALA A 218 -11.33 0.41 -21.38
N ASN A 219 -11.09 -0.90 -21.49
CA ASN A 219 -11.31 -1.65 -22.74
C ASN A 219 -12.79 -1.68 -23.14
N LYS A 220 -13.70 -1.80 -22.18
CA LYS A 220 -15.16 -1.77 -22.45
C LYS A 220 -15.63 -0.41 -22.95
N ILE A 221 -15.06 0.68 -22.41
CA ILE A 221 -15.41 2.06 -22.79
C ILE A 221 -14.73 2.45 -24.11
N PHE A 222 -13.46 2.10 -24.28
CA PHE A 222 -12.59 2.44 -25.42
C PHE A 222 -11.91 1.20 -25.98
N PRO A 223 -12.58 0.35 -26.76
CA PRO A 223 -12.05 -0.95 -27.17
C PRO A 223 -10.72 -0.92 -27.93
N SER A 224 -10.44 0.14 -28.67
CA SER A 224 -9.26 0.20 -29.55
C SER A 224 -7.99 0.68 -28.86
N PHE A 225 -8.08 1.61 -27.88
CA PHE A 225 -6.89 2.19 -27.24
C PHE A 225 -6.98 2.33 -25.72
N GLY A 226 -8.15 2.10 -25.13
CA GLY A 226 -8.40 2.30 -23.70
C GLY A 226 -7.46 1.50 -22.82
N THR A 227 -7.17 0.25 -23.20
CA THR A 227 -6.24 -0.63 -22.48
C THR A 227 -4.83 -0.04 -22.42
N ILE A 228 -4.30 0.42 -23.57
CA ILE A 228 -2.95 1.00 -23.63
C ILE A 228 -2.90 2.32 -22.87
N LEU A 229 -3.89 3.19 -23.05
CA LEU A 229 -3.97 4.48 -22.39
C LEU A 229 -3.99 4.31 -20.88
N ILE A 230 -4.89 3.47 -20.34
CA ILE A 230 -5.00 3.28 -18.89
C ILE A 230 -3.76 2.60 -18.31
N ALA A 231 -3.16 1.66 -19.03
CA ALA A 231 -1.92 1.03 -18.59
C ALA A 231 -0.79 2.05 -18.44
N ILE A 232 -0.60 2.94 -19.41
CA ILE A 232 0.38 4.02 -19.33
C ILE A 232 0.07 4.97 -18.16
N LEU A 233 -1.19 5.37 -17.98
CA LEU A 233 -1.59 6.26 -16.89
C LEU A 233 -1.36 5.64 -15.51
N ILE A 234 -1.58 4.33 -15.36
CA ILE A 234 -1.30 3.61 -14.11
C ILE A 234 0.21 3.46 -13.91
N MET A 235 0.99 3.21 -14.95
CA MET A 235 2.47 3.20 -14.86
C MET A 235 3.00 4.55 -14.39
N VAL A 236 2.52 5.64 -14.95
CA VAL A 236 2.83 7.01 -14.54
C VAL A 236 2.45 7.22 -13.06
N SER A 237 1.26 6.77 -12.67
CA SER A 237 0.78 6.85 -11.29
C SER A 237 1.65 6.08 -10.30
N THR A 238 1.97 4.82 -10.60
CA THR A 238 2.78 3.95 -9.74
C THR A 238 4.24 4.42 -9.65
N PHE A 239 4.80 4.94 -10.74
CA PHE A 239 6.12 5.58 -10.74
C PHE A 239 6.16 6.78 -9.78
N GLY A 240 5.19 7.70 -9.86
CA GLY A 240 5.09 8.85 -8.97
C GLY A 240 4.82 8.47 -7.52
N CYS A 241 3.98 7.45 -7.28
CA CYS A 241 3.72 6.91 -5.95
C CYS A 241 5.01 6.36 -5.33
N ASN A 242 5.75 5.53 -6.06
CA ASN A 242 6.99 4.93 -5.59
C ASN A 242 8.08 5.99 -5.30
N ASN A 243 8.16 7.02 -6.12
CA ASN A 243 9.02 8.17 -5.85
C ASN A 243 8.72 8.83 -4.51
N GLY A 244 7.43 9.08 -4.20
CA GLY A 244 7.00 9.65 -2.93
C GLY A 244 7.31 8.76 -1.74
N LEU A 245 7.09 7.45 -1.87
CA LEU A 245 7.41 6.46 -0.83
C LEU A 245 8.92 6.41 -0.53
N ILE A 246 9.76 6.37 -1.57
CA ILE A 246 11.22 6.35 -1.42
C ILE A 246 11.72 7.59 -0.68
N LEU A 247 11.19 8.77 -1.00
CA LEU A 247 11.55 10.02 -0.32
C LEU A 247 11.08 10.05 1.13
N ALA A 248 9.84 9.64 1.40
CA ALA A 248 9.26 9.65 2.73
C ALA A 248 10.00 8.68 3.68
N GLY A 249 10.25 7.44 3.24
CA GLY A 249 10.94 6.43 4.03
C GLY A 249 12.35 6.86 4.43
N ALA A 250 13.11 7.39 3.49
CA ALA A 250 14.48 7.84 3.76
C ALA A 250 14.54 8.95 4.82
N ARG A 251 13.55 9.86 4.86
CA ARG A 251 13.45 10.91 5.89
C ARG A 251 13.18 10.33 7.28
N VAL A 252 12.29 9.35 7.38
CA VAL A 252 12.00 8.69 8.66
C VAL A 252 13.23 8.00 9.21
N TYR A 253 13.97 7.23 8.38
CA TYR A 253 15.20 6.56 8.83
C TYR A 253 16.29 7.54 9.23
N HIS A 254 16.41 8.65 8.51
CA HIS A 254 17.35 9.72 8.86
C HIS A 254 17.03 10.31 10.25
N THR A 255 15.76 10.63 10.51
CA THR A 255 15.32 11.15 11.82
C THR A 255 15.55 10.13 12.92
N MET A 256 15.19 8.86 12.70
CA MET A 256 15.44 7.78 13.66
C MET A 256 16.94 7.63 13.98
N ALA A 257 17.81 7.77 12.97
CA ALA A 257 19.25 7.68 13.18
C ALA A 257 19.77 8.87 14.00
N LYS A 258 19.22 10.07 13.83
CA LYS A 258 19.55 11.23 14.68
C LYS A 258 19.11 11.05 16.12
N ASP A 259 17.94 10.41 16.32
CA ASP A 259 17.41 10.11 17.65
C ASP A 259 18.10 8.89 18.31
N GLY A 260 19.12 8.30 17.65
CA GLY A 260 19.86 7.13 18.15
C GLY A 260 19.08 5.81 18.04
N LEU A 261 17.95 5.80 17.32
CA LEU A 261 17.08 4.63 17.15
C LEU A 261 17.39 3.81 15.89
N PHE A 262 18.39 4.23 15.11
CA PHE A 262 18.83 3.55 13.90
C PHE A 262 20.35 3.69 13.72
N PHE A 263 20.95 3.06 12.70
CA PHE A 263 22.38 3.12 12.44
C PHE A 263 22.87 4.56 12.22
N LYS A 264 23.90 5.01 12.94
CA LYS A 264 24.41 6.39 12.89
C LYS A 264 24.73 6.89 11.48
N LYS A 265 25.28 6.03 10.61
CA LYS A 265 25.60 6.37 9.21
C LYS A 265 24.36 6.76 8.38
N VAL A 266 23.19 6.25 8.72
CA VAL A 266 21.93 6.58 8.02
C VAL A 266 21.46 8.00 8.31
N GLY A 267 21.91 8.58 9.44
CA GLY A 267 21.68 9.97 9.81
C GLY A 267 22.54 10.99 9.08
N THR A 268 23.45 10.57 8.17
CA THR A 268 24.29 11.49 7.42
C THR A 268 23.62 12.00 6.16
N LEU A 269 23.84 13.27 5.84
CA LEU A 269 23.39 13.88 4.59
C LEU A 269 24.57 14.02 3.61
N ASN A 270 24.28 13.86 2.32
CA ASN A 270 25.26 14.12 1.27
C ASN A 270 25.39 15.64 0.98
N LYS A 271 26.23 16.02 -0.01
CA LYS A 271 26.44 17.41 -0.42
C LYS A 271 25.16 18.16 -0.85
N ASN A 272 24.12 17.42 -1.24
CA ASN A 272 22.84 17.96 -1.66
C ASN A 272 21.78 17.94 -0.53
N ALA A 273 22.20 17.77 0.73
CA ALA A 273 21.34 17.65 1.92
C ALA A 273 20.33 16.48 1.83
N VAL A 274 20.73 15.38 1.18
CA VAL A 274 19.89 14.18 1.01
C VAL A 274 20.45 13.03 1.84
N PRO A 275 19.62 12.22 2.54
CA PRO A 275 20.03 11.06 3.31
C PRO A 275 20.33 9.87 2.37
N GLN A 276 21.43 9.95 1.65
CA GLN A 276 21.80 9.00 0.59
C GLN A 276 21.94 7.58 1.11
N VAL A 277 22.53 7.39 2.30
CA VAL A 277 22.68 6.06 2.90
C VAL A 277 21.32 5.44 3.21
N ALA A 278 20.37 6.24 3.72
CA ALA A 278 18.99 5.79 3.98
C ALA A 278 18.30 5.34 2.70
N LEU A 279 18.45 6.10 1.61
CA LEU A 279 17.90 5.77 0.30
C LEU A 279 18.40 4.43 -0.23
N TRP A 280 19.70 4.18 -0.18
CA TRP A 280 20.26 2.94 -0.73
C TRP A 280 20.00 1.72 0.15
N ILE A 281 19.97 1.83 1.49
CA ILE A 281 19.62 0.71 2.37
C ILE A 281 18.17 0.28 2.13
N GLN A 282 17.25 1.22 2.02
CA GLN A 282 15.85 0.87 1.72
C GLN A 282 15.68 0.32 0.29
N CYS A 283 16.47 0.80 -0.68
CA CYS A 283 16.50 0.26 -2.05
C CYS A 283 16.88 -1.22 -2.04
N ILE A 284 17.95 -1.59 -1.31
CA ILE A 284 18.37 -2.98 -1.17
C ILE A 284 17.26 -3.82 -0.53
N ALA A 285 16.69 -3.36 0.58
CA ALA A 285 15.63 -4.09 1.27
C ALA A 285 14.37 -4.26 0.39
N ALA A 286 13.96 -3.20 -0.33
CA ALA A 286 12.84 -3.26 -1.26
C ALA A 286 13.12 -4.18 -2.45
N SER A 287 14.36 -4.25 -2.94
CA SER A 287 14.76 -5.18 -4.00
C SER A 287 14.66 -6.64 -3.56
N ILE A 288 15.04 -6.93 -2.31
CA ILE A 288 14.87 -8.26 -1.71
C ILE A 288 13.37 -8.64 -1.65
N TRP A 289 12.54 -7.71 -1.18
CA TRP A 289 11.08 -7.93 -1.16
C TRP A 289 10.50 -8.15 -2.56
N SER A 290 10.98 -7.46 -3.58
CA SER A 290 10.54 -7.65 -4.97
C SER A 290 10.81 -9.05 -5.48
N LEU A 291 11.84 -9.74 -4.97
CA LEU A 291 12.17 -11.12 -5.32
C LEU A 291 11.41 -12.17 -4.49
N SER A 292 10.92 -11.80 -3.30
CA SER A 292 10.39 -12.75 -2.31
C SER A 292 8.93 -13.11 -2.49
N GLY A 293 8.13 -12.33 -3.24
CA GLY A 293 6.69 -12.56 -3.29
C GLY A 293 5.98 -11.92 -4.49
N LYS A 294 4.76 -12.41 -4.71
CA LYS A 294 3.81 -11.79 -5.66
C LYS A 294 3.16 -10.56 -5.01
N TYR A 295 2.63 -9.65 -5.83
CA TYR A 295 1.97 -8.42 -5.39
C TYR A 295 0.96 -8.64 -4.24
N GLY A 296 0.01 -9.55 -4.41
CA GLY A 296 -1.02 -9.82 -3.39
C GLY A 296 -0.47 -10.32 -2.06
N GLN A 297 0.58 -11.11 -2.09
CA GLN A 297 1.25 -11.65 -0.90
C GLN A 297 1.91 -10.55 -0.07
N LEU A 298 2.56 -9.60 -0.73
CA LEU A 298 3.12 -8.42 -0.07
C LEU A 298 2.02 -7.57 0.57
N LEU A 299 0.86 -7.42 -0.10
CA LEU A 299 -0.27 -6.66 0.42
C LEU A 299 -0.85 -7.26 1.71
N ASP A 300 -1.03 -8.59 1.76
CA ASP A 300 -1.54 -9.29 2.95
C ASP A 300 -0.64 -9.00 4.17
N MET A 301 0.67 -9.16 4.00
CA MET A 301 1.66 -8.91 5.05
C MET A 301 1.70 -7.44 5.49
N ILE A 302 1.76 -6.51 4.54
CA ILE A 302 1.83 -5.06 4.83
C ILE A 302 0.58 -4.62 5.56
N SER A 303 -0.62 -4.98 5.06
CA SER A 303 -1.89 -4.54 5.64
C SER A 303 -2.05 -5.01 7.08
N PHE A 304 -1.65 -6.24 7.39
CA PHE A 304 -1.64 -6.76 8.74
C PHE A 304 -0.74 -5.93 9.67
N VAL A 305 0.52 -5.72 9.28
CA VAL A 305 1.50 -5.01 10.12
C VAL A 305 1.11 -3.54 10.31
N VAL A 306 0.63 -2.89 9.27
CA VAL A 306 0.18 -1.49 9.30
C VAL A 306 -1.00 -1.33 10.26
N VAL A 307 -2.05 -2.15 10.13
CA VAL A 307 -3.24 -2.06 11.01
C VAL A 307 -2.87 -2.36 12.46
N LEU A 308 -1.97 -3.33 12.70
CA LEU A 308 -1.46 -3.62 14.04
C LEU A 308 -0.86 -2.36 14.69
N PHE A 309 0.01 -1.63 13.97
CA PHE A 309 0.62 -0.40 14.50
C PHE A 309 -0.34 0.77 14.60
N TYR A 310 -1.34 0.86 13.73
CA TYR A 310 -2.40 1.86 13.85
C TYR A 310 -3.22 1.62 15.13
N MET A 311 -3.59 0.37 15.42
CA MET A 311 -4.25 0.03 16.69
C MET A 311 -3.40 0.41 17.91
N LEU A 312 -2.12 0.03 17.92
CA LEU A 312 -1.20 0.38 19.01
C LEU A 312 -1.08 1.90 19.21
N THR A 313 -1.07 2.66 18.11
CA THR A 313 -1.05 4.13 18.16
C THR A 313 -2.33 4.69 18.77
N ILE A 314 -3.49 4.15 18.39
CA ILE A 314 -4.78 4.57 18.96
C ILE A 314 -4.90 4.18 20.44
N ILE A 315 -4.42 2.99 20.84
CA ILE A 315 -4.33 2.60 22.26
C ILE A 315 -3.47 3.59 23.03
N GLY A 316 -2.40 4.10 22.40
CA GLY A 316 -1.54 5.13 22.96
C GLY A 316 -2.29 6.41 23.38
N ILE A 317 -3.40 6.77 22.70
CA ILE A 317 -4.23 7.92 23.08
C ILE A 317 -4.84 7.72 24.48
N PHE A 318 -5.36 6.52 24.77
CA PHE A 318 -5.94 6.22 26.09
C PHE A 318 -4.87 6.25 27.18
N ILE A 319 -3.71 5.66 26.93
CA ILE A 319 -2.58 5.62 27.85
C ILE A 319 -2.06 7.04 28.11
N LEU A 320 -1.89 7.86 27.07
CA LEU A 320 -1.39 9.23 27.18
C LEU A 320 -2.35 10.13 27.96
N ARG A 321 -3.66 9.98 27.74
CA ARG A 321 -4.68 10.74 28.49
C ARG A 321 -4.68 10.40 29.98
N LYS A 322 -4.40 9.10 30.33
CA LYS A 322 -4.29 8.68 31.72
C LYS A 322 -2.98 9.15 32.37
N LYS A 323 -1.84 9.05 31.65
CA LYS A 323 -0.51 9.37 32.20
C LYS A 323 -0.19 10.86 32.21
N ARG A 324 -0.74 11.62 31.25
CA ARG A 324 -0.52 13.08 31.12
C ARG A 324 -1.84 13.81 30.88
N PRO A 325 -2.72 13.92 31.90
CA PRO A 325 -4.04 14.54 31.76
C PRO A 325 -3.94 16.01 31.34
N ASP A 326 -2.94 16.73 31.82
CA ASP A 326 -2.75 18.17 31.61
C ASP A 326 -1.98 18.54 30.34
N ALA A 327 -1.55 17.56 29.54
CA ALA A 327 -0.84 17.85 28.29
C ALA A 327 -1.73 18.66 27.33
N GLU A 328 -1.14 19.71 26.74
CA GLU A 328 -1.81 20.52 25.72
C GLU A 328 -2.23 19.64 24.54
N ARG A 329 -3.50 19.73 24.13
CA ARG A 329 -4.08 18.99 23.01
C ARG A 329 -4.68 19.98 22.02
N PRO A 330 -3.91 20.43 21.03
CA PRO A 330 -4.40 21.37 20.01
C PRO A 330 -5.61 20.82 19.25
N TYR A 331 -5.69 19.49 19.11
CA TYR A 331 -6.84 18.78 18.55
C TYR A 331 -7.35 17.72 19.54
N LYS A 332 -8.62 17.78 19.84
CA LYS A 332 -9.30 16.77 20.67
C LYS A 332 -9.93 15.72 19.76
N ALA A 333 -9.53 14.45 19.93
CA ALA A 333 -10.05 13.34 19.12
C ALA A 333 -11.59 13.33 19.18
N PHE A 334 -12.21 13.51 18.01
CA PHE A 334 -13.66 13.49 17.86
C PHE A 334 -14.23 12.12 18.26
N GLY A 335 -15.36 12.13 18.95
CA GLY A 335 -16.03 10.89 19.38
C GLY A 335 -15.26 10.06 20.42
N TYR A 336 -14.27 10.65 21.11
CA TYR A 336 -13.59 9.96 22.19
C TYR A 336 -14.55 9.73 23.38
N PRO A 337 -14.53 8.54 24.03
CA PRO A 337 -13.65 7.38 23.79
C PRO A 337 -14.19 6.38 22.76
N VAL A 338 -15.42 6.55 22.28
CA VAL A 338 -16.17 5.54 21.53
C VAL A 338 -15.52 5.23 20.17
N LEU A 339 -15.29 6.24 19.33
CA LEU A 339 -14.72 6.01 17.99
C LEU A 339 -13.31 5.41 18.02
N PRO A 340 -12.36 5.88 18.88
CA PRO A 340 -11.08 5.21 19.03
C PRO A 340 -11.22 3.75 19.49
N PHE A 341 -12.14 3.45 20.40
CA PHE A 341 -12.37 2.08 20.86
C PHE A 341 -12.93 1.18 19.75
N LEU A 342 -13.91 1.66 18.98
CA LEU A 342 -14.45 0.94 17.82
C LEU A 342 -13.37 0.66 16.78
N TYR A 343 -12.49 1.63 16.51
CA TYR A 343 -11.35 1.43 15.60
C TYR A 343 -10.43 0.30 16.06
N ILE A 344 -10.08 0.26 17.36
CA ILE A 344 -9.26 -0.80 17.94
C ILE A 344 -9.95 -2.16 17.78
N LEU A 345 -11.26 -2.22 18.06
CA LEU A 345 -12.04 -3.45 17.92
C LEU A 345 -12.07 -3.98 16.48
N MET A 346 -12.35 -3.08 15.52
CA MET A 346 -12.37 -3.43 14.09
C MET A 346 -10.97 -3.85 13.59
N GLY A 347 -9.93 -3.13 13.98
CA GLY A 347 -8.56 -3.46 13.62
C GLY A 347 -8.10 -4.79 14.22
N ALA A 348 -8.48 -5.07 15.48
CA ALA A 348 -8.19 -6.35 16.13
C ALA A 348 -8.92 -7.51 15.42
N ALA A 349 -10.20 -7.34 15.10
CA ALA A 349 -10.97 -8.33 14.33
C ALA A 349 -10.31 -8.60 12.97
N PHE A 350 -9.95 -7.55 12.23
CA PHE A 350 -9.24 -7.68 10.95
C PHE A 350 -7.93 -8.45 11.09
N CYS A 351 -7.07 -8.10 12.05
CA CYS A 351 -5.80 -8.79 12.28
C CYS A 351 -5.99 -10.27 12.66
N ILE A 352 -6.96 -10.57 13.53
CA ILE A 352 -7.27 -11.95 13.93
C ILE A 352 -7.76 -12.76 12.72
N LEU A 353 -8.66 -12.20 11.91
CA LEU A 353 -9.17 -12.87 10.73
C LEU A 353 -8.07 -13.13 9.69
N LEU A 354 -7.15 -12.19 9.49
CA LEU A 354 -6.00 -12.41 8.60
C LEU A 354 -5.07 -13.51 9.12
N ILE A 355 -4.81 -13.59 10.42
CA ILE A 355 -4.00 -14.66 11.02
C ILE A 355 -4.63 -16.03 10.76
N ILE A 356 -5.97 -16.12 10.83
CA ILE A 356 -6.70 -17.38 10.66
C ILE A 356 -6.84 -17.76 9.19
N PHE A 357 -7.23 -16.82 8.32
CA PHE A 357 -7.62 -17.10 6.93
C PHE A 357 -6.54 -16.82 5.89
N LYS A 358 -5.48 -16.06 6.26
CA LYS A 358 -4.33 -15.74 5.40
C LYS A 358 -2.99 -15.97 6.14
N PRO A 359 -2.78 -17.16 6.76
CA PRO A 359 -1.62 -17.40 7.63
C PRO A 359 -0.29 -17.32 6.89
N GLU A 360 -0.24 -17.73 5.62
CA GLU A 360 0.99 -17.88 4.83
C GLU A 360 1.86 -16.60 4.81
N PHE A 361 1.25 -15.44 4.73
CA PHE A 361 1.96 -14.15 4.68
C PHE A 361 1.80 -13.32 5.95
N THR A 362 0.73 -13.53 6.70
CA THR A 362 0.49 -12.80 7.95
C THR A 362 1.48 -13.19 9.04
N TRP A 363 1.73 -14.49 9.23
CA TRP A 363 2.69 -14.98 10.22
C TRP A 363 4.12 -14.50 9.97
N PRO A 364 4.70 -14.58 8.76
CA PRO A 364 6.01 -14.00 8.50
C PRO A 364 6.10 -12.52 8.86
N GLY A 365 5.10 -11.73 8.50
CA GLY A 365 5.02 -10.32 8.88
C GLY A 365 5.02 -10.11 10.40
N PHE A 366 4.23 -10.90 11.13
CA PHE A 366 4.16 -10.84 12.58
C PHE A 366 5.48 -11.27 13.25
N ILE A 367 6.11 -12.33 12.77
CA ILE A 367 7.42 -12.79 13.27
C ILE A 367 8.48 -11.70 13.09
N ILE A 368 8.52 -11.04 11.91
CA ILE A 368 9.45 -9.93 11.66
C ILE A 368 9.22 -8.79 12.66
N VAL A 369 7.97 -8.44 12.96
CA VAL A 369 7.65 -7.45 14.00
C VAL A 369 8.21 -7.88 15.35
N LEU A 370 8.00 -9.15 15.75
CA LEU A 370 8.47 -9.68 17.03
C LEU A 370 9.99 -9.70 17.15
N ILE A 371 10.73 -9.95 16.07
CA ILE A 371 12.20 -9.85 16.03
C ILE A 371 12.67 -8.44 16.41
N GLY A 372 11.87 -7.42 16.17
CA GLY A 372 12.17 -6.05 16.61
C GLY A 372 12.25 -5.89 18.14
N VAL A 373 11.66 -6.79 18.94
CA VAL A 373 11.72 -6.73 20.40
C VAL A 373 13.14 -7.03 20.91
N PRO A 374 13.76 -8.18 20.60
CA PRO A 374 15.14 -8.44 21.00
C PRO A 374 16.14 -7.42 20.42
N LEU A 375 15.94 -6.97 19.18
CA LEU A 375 16.79 -5.94 18.58
C LEU A 375 16.75 -4.63 19.36
N TYR A 376 15.61 -4.23 19.88
CA TYR A 376 15.48 -3.05 20.73
C TYR A 376 16.31 -3.18 22.02
N TYR A 377 16.25 -4.32 22.71
CA TYR A 377 17.02 -4.53 23.92
C TYR A 377 18.53 -4.59 23.65
N LEU A 378 18.95 -5.19 22.54
CA LEU A 378 20.35 -5.19 22.10
C LEU A 378 20.85 -3.77 21.81
N ALA A 379 20.03 -2.95 21.13
CA ALA A 379 20.41 -1.57 20.83
C ALA A 379 20.59 -0.72 22.10
N ILE A 380 19.68 -0.84 23.08
CA ILE A 380 19.78 -0.12 24.36
C ILE A 380 21.00 -0.59 25.17
N SER A 381 21.26 -1.91 25.22
CA SER A 381 22.42 -2.45 25.93
C SER A 381 23.71 -1.88 25.37
N ASN A 382 23.83 -1.78 24.05
CA ASN A 382 25.02 -1.20 23.41
C ASN A 382 25.16 0.31 23.64
N GLN A 383 24.05 1.06 23.72
CA GLN A 383 24.07 2.49 24.06
C GLN A 383 24.57 2.72 25.51
N LYS A 384 24.11 1.91 26.48
CA LYS A 384 24.54 2.01 27.86
C LYS A 384 26.05 1.71 27.99
N LYS A 385 26.58 0.68 27.31
CA LYS A 385 28.01 0.36 27.27
C LYS A 385 28.85 1.48 26.68
N ALA A 386 28.37 2.17 25.66
CA ALA A 386 29.09 3.30 25.03
C ALA A 386 29.04 4.60 25.85
N GLN A 387 28.21 4.71 26.89
CA GLN A 387 28.13 5.84 27.81
C GLN A 387 28.95 5.60 29.09
N THR A 388 29.31 4.34 29.38
CA THR A 388 30.07 3.94 30.58
C THR A 388 31.54 3.62 30.30
N GLY A 389 31.99 3.59 29.07
CA GLY A 389 33.38 3.48 28.62
C GLY A 389 33.85 4.73 27.87
#